data_4a31a33817bea0aa5321909b20e39591
#
_entry.id   4a31a33817bea0aa5321909b20e39591
#
_cell.length_a   1.000
_cell.length_b   1.000
_cell.length_c   1.000
_cell.angle_alpha   90.00
_cell.angle_beta   90.00
_cell.angle_gamma   90.00
#
_symmetry.space_group_name_H-M   'P 1'
#
loop_
_entity.id
_entity.type
_entity.pdbx_description
1 polymer ?
#
loop_
_entity_poly.entity_id
_entity_poly.type
_entity_poly.pdbx_seq_one_letter_code
_entity_poly.pdbx_strand_id
1 'polypeptide(L)' 'MVKIRLRRMGAKKAPYYRIVVADARSPRDGRCIEEIGTYNPLTNPATVTVDVEKAQAWIKNGAQPTDTVKSLLKKAGVL' A
#
# COMPACT_ATOMS: atom_id res chain seq x y z
N MET A 1 9.83 -8.89 -10.29
CA MET A 1 8.84 -9.21 -9.25
C MET A 1 8.03 -7.97 -8.91
N VAL A 2 6.74 -8.10 -8.81
CA VAL A 2 5.85 -6.99 -8.46
C VAL A 2 5.54 -7.04 -6.96
N LYS A 3 5.65 -5.89 -6.30
CA LYS A 3 5.38 -5.78 -4.86
C LYS A 3 4.33 -4.73 -4.57
N ILE A 4 3.58 -4.95 -3.49
CA ILE A 4 2.65 -3.97 -2.95
C ILE A 4 3.32 -3.38 -1.72
N ARG A 5 3.57 -2.07 -1.74
CA ARG A 5 4.33 -1.41 -0.69
C ARG A 5 3.77 -0.03 -0.37
N LEU A 6 4.22 0.55 0.75
CA LEU A 6 3.84 1.90 1.15
C LEU A 6 4.80 2.92 0.56
N ARG A 7 4.23 4.02 0.08
CA ARG A 7 4.97 5.18 -0.37
C ARG A 7 4.64 6.34 0.56
N ARG A 8 5.66 6.91 1.19
CA ARG A 8 5.46 8.02 2.12
C ARG A 8 5.10 9.28 1.37
N MET A 9 4.05 9.95 1.85
CA MET A 9 3.57 11.23 1.36
C MET A 9 3.42 12.19 2.55
N GLY A 10 3.08 13.45 2.27
CA GLY A 10 2.76 14.42 3.31
C GLY A 10 3.97 15.16 3.84
N ALA A 11 3.73 15.99 4.87
CA ALA A 11 4.73 16.85 5.47
C ALA A 11 5.61 16.11 6.48
N LYS A 12 6.70 16.75 6.91
CA LYS A 12 7.70 16.16 7.78
C LYS A 12 7.13 15.63 9.11
N LYS A 13 6.16 16.34 9.70
CA LYS A 13 5.52 15.95 10.97
C LYS A 13 4.12 15.37 10.79
N ALA A 14 3.68 15.21 9.56
CA ALA A 14 2.36 14.71 9.22
C ALA A 14 2.46 13.67 8.12
N PRO A 15 3.13 12.51 8.39
CA PRO A 15 3.30 11.49 7.37
C PRO A 15 1.97 10.82 7.06
N TYR A 16 1.76 10.57 5.78
CA TYR A 16 0.72 9.67 5.37
C TYR A 16 1.24 8.84 4.21
N TYR A 17 0.62 7.70 3.96
CA TYR A 17 1.16 6.72 3.02
C TYR A 17 0.14 6.35 1.97
N ARG A 18 0.63 6.09 0.77
CA ARG A 18 -0.15 5.45 -0.28
C ARG A 18 0.26 4.00 -0.41
N ILE A 19 -0.71 3.13 -0.60
CA ILE A 19 -0.47 1.72 -0.88
C ILE A 19 -0.34 1.60 -2.39
N VAL A 20 0.85 1.23 -2.85
CA VAL A 20 1.17 1.23 -4.28
C VAL A 20 1.68 -0.13 -4.73
N VAL A 21 1.42 -0.43 -5.99
CA VAL A 21 1.97 -1.60 -6.67
C VAL A 21 3.14 -1.13 -7.53
N ALA A 22 4.29 -1.73 -7.34
CA ALA A 22 5.49 -1.34 -8.07
C ALA A 22 6.41 -2.52 -8.31
N ASP A 23 7.27 -2.40 -9.33
CA ASP A 23 8.33 -3.38 -9.57
C ASP A 23 9.33 -3.31 -8.41
N ALA A 24 9.75 -4.46 -7.90
CA ALA A 24 10.68 -4.56 -6.78
C ALA A 24 12.02 -3.87 -7.08
N ARG A 25 12.37 -3.72 -8.35
CA ARG A 25 13.60 -3.05 -8.77
C ARG A 25 13.48 -1.52 -8.84
N SER A 26 12.27 -0.98 -8.76
CA SER A 26 12.06 0.45 -8.76
C SER A 26 12.44 1.06 -7.42
N PRO A 27 13.03 2.28 -7.39
CA PRO A 27 13.27 2.98 -6.13
C PRO A 27 11.98 3.20 -5.36
N ARG A 28 12.07 3.26 -4.02
CA ARG A 28 10.91 3.49 -3.16
C ARG A 28 10.10 4.72 -3.58
N ASP A 29 10.77 5.79 -3.99
CA ASP A 29 10.15 7.05 -4.39
C ASP A 29 10.03 7.18 -5.91
N GLY A 30 10.25 6.07 -6.65
CA GLY A 30 10.13 6.04 -8.08
C GLY A 30 8.70 5.76 -8.54
N ARG A 31 8.58 5.47 -9.85
CA ARG A 31 7.28 5.17 -10.44
C ARG A 31 6.64 3.95 -9.82
N CYS A 32 5.33 4.05 -9.57
CA CYS A 32 4.52 2.88 -9.25
C CYS A 32 3.68 2.50 -10.47
N ILE A 33 3.27 1.22 -10.48
CA ILE A 33 2.38 0.70 -11.53
C ILE A 33 0.96 1.22 -11.30
N GLU A 34 0.52 1.17 -10.04
CA GLU A 34 -0.84 1.58 -9.67
C GLU A 34 -0.90 1.92 -8.19
N GLU A 35 -1.77 2.88 -7.84
CA GLU A 35 -2.09 3.17 -6.45
C GLU A 35 -3.40 2.45 -6.12
N ILE A 36 -3.41 1.67 -5.04
CA ILE A 36 -4.57 0.86 -4.67
C ILE A 36 -5.19 1.26 -3.33
N GLY A 37 -4.59 2.20 -2.62
CA GLY A 37 -5.14 2.65 -1.36
C GLY A 37 -4.29 3.68 -0.65
N THR A 38 -4.75 4.06 0.54
CA THR A 38 -4.04 5.02 1.40
C THR A 38 -4.05 4.52 2.84
N TYR A 39 -3.04 4.96 3.61
CA TYR A 39 -2.93 4.67 5.02
C TYR A 39 -2.55 5.95 5.76
N ASN A 40 -3.38 6.36 6.71
CA ASN A 40 -3.11 7.53 7.55
C ASN A 40 -2.95 7.09 9.00
N PRO A 41 -1.71 7.03 9.52
CA PRO A 41 -1.48 6.64 10.91
C PRO A 41 -1.77 7.74 11.93
N LEU A 42 -2.01 8.97 11.47
CA LEU A 42 -2.24 10.11 12.36
C LEU A 42 -3.66 10.16 12.91
N THR A 43 -4.60 9.48 12.29
CA THR A 43 -5.96 9.39 12.82
C THR A 43 -6.01 8.34 13.94
N ASN A 44 -6.99 8.47 14.84
CA ASN A 44 -7.17 7.50 15.92
C ASN A 44 -8.62 6.98 15.88
N PRO A 45 -8.85 5.71 15.48
CA PRO A 45 -7.84 4.75 15.01
C PRO A 45 -7.28 5.11 13.63
N ALA A 46 -6.11 4.56 13.29
CA ALA A 46 -5.49 4.80 12.00
C ALA A 46 -6.43 4.40 10.85
N THR A 47 -6.50 5.27 9.85
CA THR A 47 -7.40 5.06 8.71
C THR A 47 -6.69 4.32 7.58
N VAL A 48 -7.28 3.22 7.12
CA VAL A 48 -6.81 2.48 5.96
C VAL A 48 -7.94 2.43 4.94
N THR A 49 -7.68 2.93 3.74
CA THR A 49 -8.62 2.85 2.63
C THR A 49 -7.97 2.07 1.50
N VAL A 50 -8.61 1.00 1.05
CA VAL A 50 -8.06 0.13 0.01
C VAL A 50 -9.14 -0.19 -1.00
N ASP A 51 -8.78 -0.14 -2.29
CA ASP A 51 -9.61 -0.71 -3.35
C ASP A 51 -9.45 -2.23 -3.28
N VAL A 52 -10.41 -2.88 -2.64
CA VAL A 52 -10.35 -4.32 -2.36
C VAL A 52 -10.23 -5.14 -3.65
N GLU A 53 -10.98 -4.78 -4.67
CA GLU A 53 -10.97 -5.51 -5.94
C GLU A 53 -9.59 -5.45 -6.61
N LYS A 54 -9.00 -4.26 -6.66
CA LYS A 54 -7.67 -4.09 -7.23
C LYS A 54 -6.60 -4.83 -6.43
N ALA A 55 -6.65 -4.70 -5.11
CA ALA A 55 -5.70 -5.38 -4.24
C ALA A 55 -5.76 -6.90 -4.42
N GLN A 56 -6.96 -7.45 -4.43
CA GLN A 56 -7.15 -8.88 -4.63
C GLN A 56 -6.67 -9.34 -6.00
N ALA A 57 -6.96 -8.56 -7.05
CA ALA A 57 -6.50 -8.89 -8.40
C ALA A 57 -4.98 -8.92 -8.50
N TRP A 58 -4.30 -7.94 -7.90
CA TRP A 58 -2.84 -7.91 -7.90
C TRP A 58 -2.25 -9.09 -7.13
N ILE A 59 -2.80 -9.41 -5.96
CA ILE A 59 -2.33 -10.57 -5.17
C ILE A 59 -2.55 -11.86 -5.94
N LYS A 60 -3.69 -12.02 -6.58
CA LYS A 60 -4.00 -13.19 -7.40
C LYS A 60 -3.00 -13.35 -8.55
N ASN A 61 -2.53 -12.23 -9.10
CA ASN A 61 -1.56 -12.23 -10.19
C ASN A 61 -0.10 -12.29 -9.72
N GLY A 62 0.14 -12.55 -8.45
CA GLY A 62 1.46 -12.78 -7.92
C GLY A 62 2.15 -11.59 -7.27
N ALA A 63 1.49 -10.44 -7.13
CA ALA A 63 2.08 -9.32 -6.40
C ALA A 63 2.24 -9.68 -4.93
N GLN A 64 3.40 -9.34 -4.37
CA GLN A 64 3.72 -9.70 -2.98
C GLN A 64 3.68 -8.46 -2.09
N PRO A 65 2.79 -8.42 -1.08
CA PRO A 65 2.76 -7.31 -0.13
C PRO A 65 3.94 -7.39 0.84
N THR A 66 4.47 -6.22 1.22
CA THR A 66 5.41 -6.15 2.32
C THR A 66 4.70 -6.52 3.63
N ASP A 67 5.46 -6.82 4.69
CA ASP A 67 4.86 -7.22 5.97
C ASP A 67 3.90 -6.18 6.52
N THR A 68 4.27 -4.90 6.45
CA THR A 68 3.42 -3.80 6.89
C THR A 68 2.13 -3.73 6.06
N VAL A 69 2.25 -3.79 4.75
CA VAL A 69 1.09 -3.77 3.85
C VAL A 69 0.20 -4.98 4.07
N LYS A 70 0.81 -6.15 4.28
CA LYS A 70 0.05 -7.37 4.56
C LYS A 70 -0.84 -7.20 5.80
N SER A 71 -0.32 -6.60 6.86
CA SER A 71 -1.10 -6.31 8.06
C SER A 71 -2.25 -5.34 7.76
N LEU A 72 -1.98 -4.30 6.97
CA LEU A 72 -3.01 -3.32 6.60
C LEU A 72 -4.10 -3.95 5.73
N LEU A 73 -3.73 -4.82 4.81
CA LEU A 73 -4.69 -5.52 3.95
C LEU A 73 -5.58 -6.47 4.76
N LYS A 74 -5.03 -7.10 5.79
CA LYS A 74 -5.84 -7.91 6.71
C LYS A 74 -6.87 -7.06 7.44
N LYS A 75 -6.48 -5.89 7.92
CA LYS A 75 -7.42 -4.97 8.59
C LYS A 75 -8.51 -4.48 7.65
N ALA A 76 -8.19 -4.31 6.38
CA ALA A 76 -9.13 -3.84 5.37
C ALA A 76 -10.04 -4.96 4.83
N GLY A 77 -9.80 -6.21 5.24
CA GLY A 77 -10.59 -7.35 4.78
C GLY A 77 -10.18 -7.92 3.43
N VAL A 78 -8.99 -7.56 2.93
CA VAL A 78 -8.48 -8.09 1.66
C VAL A 78 -7.88 -9.48 1.83
N LEU A 79 -7.25 -9.71 2.95
CA LEU A 79 -6.58 -10.98 3.28
C LEU A 79 -7.24 -11.68 4.45
#